data_410c11da4d89a6feb0ac2b3f47fdafc1
#
_entry.id   410c11da4d89a6feb0ac2b3f47fdafc1
#
_cell.length_a   1.000
_cell.length_b   1.000
_cell.length_c   1.000
_cell.angle_alpha   90.00
_cell.angle_beta   90.00
_cell.angle_gamma   90.00
#
_symmetry.space_group_name_H-M   'P 1'
#
loop_
_entity.id
_entity.type
_entity.pdbx_description
1 polymer ?
#
loop_
_entity_poly.entity_id
_entity_poly.type
_entity_poly.pdbx_seq_one_letter_code
_entity_poly.pdbx_strand_id
1 'polypeptide(L)'
;VGRLRPIFMNNAQALLHGDLHTGSIFANEQGVKVIDPEFAFYGPMGYDIGNVIGNLFFSWANRCFTAPQDTAAARALEDTIRGVCDLTAEKLTARYDELVTFPLYRAEGFCRAYLDGVMADSYGYAGTEIIRRVVGDSKVMEVTSVTDPDIRIPMERALIKMGIFLIRERESGLNGSAVTRAFRGILA
;
A
#
# COMPACT_ATOMS: atom_id res chain seq x y z
N VAL A 1 -0.61 -8.38 12.82
CA VAL A 1 0.62 -7.63 13.14
C VAL A 1 1.72 -8.56 13.63
N GLY A 2 1.43 -9.50 14.57
CA GLY A 2 2.43 -10.42 15.11
C GLY A 2 3.20 -11.25 14.08
N ARG A 3 2.57 -11.63 12.97
CA ARG A 3 3.22 -12.35 11.86
C ARG A 3 4.06 -11.44 10.94
N LEU A 4 3.72 -10.15 10.80
CA LEU A 4 4.48 -9.20 9.98
C LEU A 4 5.79 -8.79 10.65
N ARG A 5 5.84 -8.75 11.97
CA ARG A 5 7.05 -8.35 12.70
C ARG A 5 8.27 -9.24 12.42
N PRO A 6 8.20 -10.58 12.52
CA PRO A 6 9.35 -11.42 12.18
C PRO A 6 9.71 -11.34 10.68
N ILE A 7 8.76 -11.12 9.78
CA ILE A 7 9.03 -10.89 8.36
C ILE A 7 9.85 -9.62 8.20
N PHE A 8 9.42 -8.50 8.81
CA PHE A 8 10.14 -7.24 8.76
C PHE A 8 11.59 -7.35 9.28
N MET A 9 11.78 -8.10 10.36
CA MET A 9 13.09 -8.20 11.02
C MET A 9 14.05 -9.17 10.34
N ASN A 10 13.56 -10.15 9.57
CA ASN A 10 14.39 -11.25 9.08
C ASN A 10 14.45 -11.37 7.55
N ASN A 11 13.51 -10.80 6.81
CA ASN A 11 13.44 -10.94 5.36
C ASN A 11 14.21 -9.80 4.65
N ALA A 12 15.52 -9.94 4.51
CA ALA A 12 16.35 -8.99 3.76
C ALA A 12 16.29 -9.26 2.24
N GLN A 13 15.11 -9.08 1.64
CA GLN A 13 14.84 -9.44 0.24
C GLN A 13 15.36 -8.41 -0.76
N ALA A 14 15.32 -7.12 -0.43
CA ALA A 14 15.73 -6.04 -1.32
C ALA A 14 16.23 -4.84 -0.52
N LEU A 15 17.01 -3.98 -1.19
CA LEU A 15 17.29 -2.64 -0.67
C LEU A 15 16.02 -1.81 -0.84
N LEU A 16 15.49 -1.37 0.27
CA LEU A 16 14.26 -0.58 0.35
C LEU A 16 14.57 0.90 0.49
N HIS A 17 13.63 1.75 0.12
CA HIS A 17 13.63 3.18 0.43
C HIS A 17 13.43 3.41 1.95
N GLY A 18 12.59 2.62 2.58
CA GLY A 18 12.35 2.62 4.02
C GLY A 18 11.27 3.59 4.52
N ASP A 19 10.92 4.60 3.73
CA ASP A 19 9.77 5.52 3.97
C ASP A 19 9.18 5.98 2.63
N LEU A 20 8.84 5.03 1.76
CA LEU A 20 8.30 5.33 0.43
C LEU A 20 6.81 5.71 0.53
N HIS A 21 6.56 6.99 0.53
CA HIS A 21 5.21 7.55 0.54
C HIS A 21 4.96 8.46 -0.67
N THR A 22 3.72 8.87 -0.90
CA THR A 22 3.35 9.69 -2.07
C THR A 22 4.11 11.02 -2.14
N GLY A 23 4.52 11.60 -1.01
CA GLY A 23 5.33 12.80 -0.94
C GLY A 23 6.80 12.63 -1.37
N SER A 24 7.31 11.38 -1.40
CA SER A 24 8.67 11.06 -1.87
C SER A 24 8.70 10.70 -3.35
N ILE A 25 7.55 10.73 -4.06
CA ILE A 25 7.41 10.30 -5.44
C ILE A 25 7.02 11.49 -6.31
N PHE A 26 7.89 11.85 -7.24
CA PHE A 26 7.62 12.87 -8.26
C PHE A 26 7.34 12.17 -9.59
N ALA A 27 6.20 12.48 -10.18
CA ALA A 27 5.80 11.93 -11.48
C ALA A 27 5.41 13.06 -12.46
N ASN A 28 5.88 12.96 -13.68
CA ASN A 28 5.47 13.82 -14.80
C ASN A 28 5.52 13.02 -16.10
N GLU A 29 5.24 13.68 -17.23
CA GLU A 29 5.26 13.05 -18.57
C GLU A 29 6.65 12.47 -18.95
N GLN A 30 7.73 12.92 -18.34
CA GLN A 30 9.10 12.48 -18.59
C GLN A 30 9.50 11.28 -17.75
N GLY A 31 8.73 10.93 -16.71
CA GLY A 31 8.98 9.78 -15.87
C GLY A 31 8.69 9.99 -14.38
N VAL A 32 9.23 9.07 -13.59
CA VAL A 32 9.08 9.04 -12.13
C VAL A 32 10.45 9.16 -11.48
N LYS A 33 10.53 9.98 -10.44
CA LYS A 33 11.71 10.07 -9.56
C LYS A 33 11.28 9.89 -8.12
N VAL A 34 12.08 9.13 -7.38
CA VAL A 34 11.93 8.94 -5.94
C VAL A 34 13.07 9.69 -5.25
N ILE A 35 12.77 10.39 -4.18
CA ILE A 35 13.72 11.18 -3.40
C ILE A 35 13.67 10.78 -1.93
N ASP A 36 14.67 11.19 -1.18
CA ASP A 36 14.72 11.09 0.28
C ASP A 36 14.85 9.66 0.85
N PRO A 37 15.82 8.86 0.37
CA PRO A 37 16.02 7.48 0.84
C PRO A 37 16.83 7.41 2.15
N GLU A 38 16.69 8.36 3.06
CA GLU A 38 17.49 8.44 4.29
C GLU A 38 17.28 7.26 5.25
N PHE A 39 16.12 6.58 5.14
CA PHE A 39 15.80 5.39 5.92
C PHE A 39 16.09 4.07 5.19
N ALA A 40 16.90 4.11 4.12
CA ALA A 40 17.18 2.93 3.31
C ALA A 40 17.78 1.78 4.11
N PHE A 41 17.23 0.57 3.93
CA PHE A 41 17.70 -0.65 4.58
C PHE A 41 17.37 -1.88 3.74
N TYR A 42 18.01 -3.01 4.03
CA TYR A 42 17.62 -4.29 3.44
C TYR A 42 16.46 -4.89 4.22
N GLY A 43 15.33 -5.12 3.53
CA GLY A 43 14.09 -5.60 4.16
C GLY A 43 13.14 -6.32 3.20
N PRO A 44 11.91 -6.63 3.64
CA PRO A 44 10.92 -7.30 2.84
C PRO A 44 10.38 -6.38 1.74
N MET A 45 10.37 -6.84 0.48
CA MET A 45 9.94 -6.05 -0.69
C MET A 45 8.54 -5.43 -0.51
N GLY A 46 7.64 -6.12 0.17
CA GLY A 46 6.29 -5.66 0.42
C GLY A 46 6.18 -4.42 1.31
N TYR A 47 7.24 -4.03 2.03
CA TYR A 47 7.19 -2.89 2.94
C TYR A 47 6.98 -1.56 2.21
N ASP A 48 7.82 -1.22 1.25
CA ASP A 48 7.70 0.03 0.49
C ASP A 48 6.44 0.04 -0.39
N ILE A 49 6.10 -1.10 -1.01
CA ILE A 49 4.85 -1.26 -1.78
C ILE A 49 3.65 -0.98 -0.87
N GLY A 50 3.65 -1.53 0.33
CA GLY A 50 2.61 -1.33 1.31
C GLY A 50 2.49 0.13 1.76
N ASN A 51 3.62 0.82 1.95
CA ASN A 51 3.62 2.23 2.30
C ASN A 51 2.95 3.09 1.21
N VAL A 52 3.26 2.85 -0.07
CA VAL A 52 2.60 3.56 -1.19
C VAL A 52 1.10 3.29 -1.20
N ILE A 53 0.68 2.03 -1.10
CA ILE A 53 -0.75 1.66 -1.07
C ILE A 53 -1.44 2.33 0.11
N GLY A 54 -0.87 2.27 1.32
CA GLY A 54 -1.42 2.88 2.53
C GLY A 54 -1.60 4.39 2.40
N ASN A 55 -0.60 5.09 1.82
CA ASN A 55 -0.64 6.54 1.63
C ASN A 55 -1.72 6.97 0.63
N LEU A 56 -1.97 6.21 -0.42
CA LEU A 56 -3.04 6.49 -1.37
C LEU A 56 -4.44 6.42 -0.72
N PHE A 57 -4.62 5.57 0.29
CA PHE A 57 -5.88 5.51 1.04
C PHE A 57 -6.14 6.77 1.87
N PHE A 58 -5.11 7.46 2.38
CA PHE A 58 -5.32 8.74 3.06
C PHE A 58 -5.88 9.78 2.12
N SER A 59 -5.30 9.92 0.93
CA SER A 59 -5.77 10.85 -0.09
C SER A 59 -7.20 10.51 -0.55
N TRP A 60 -7.51 9.23 -0.75
CA TRP A 60 -8.86 8.80 -1.15
C TRP A 60 -9.89 9.06 -0.06
N ALA A 61 -9.62 8.71 1.19
CA ALA A 61 -10.48 9.00 2.31
C ALA A 61 -10.71 10.50 2.47
N ASN A 62 -9.62 11.30 2.48
CA ASN A 62 -9.73 12.74 2.57
C ASN A 62 -10.67 13.30 1.51
N ARG A 63 -10.48 12.91 0.23
CA ARG A 63 -11.34 13.37 -0.87
C ARG A 63 -12.81 12.99 -0.67
N CYS A 64 -13.09 11.76 -0.28
CA CYS A 64 -14.46 11.28 -0.09
C CYS A 64 -15.19 12.02 1.04
N PHE A 65 -14.49 12.40 2.11
CA PHE A 65 -15.10 13.05 3.26
C PHE A 65 -15.12 14.58 3.18
N THR A 66 -14.13 15.21 2.55
CA THR A 66 -14.03 16.68 2.48
C THR A 66 -14.63 17.28 1.21
N ALA A 67 -14.70 16.52 0.12
CA ALA A 67 -15.24 16.95 -1.17
C ALA A 67 -16.02 15.83 -1.86
N PRO A 68 -17.12 15.32 -1.25
CA PRO A 68 -17.87 14.17 -1.77
C PRO A 68 -18.48 14.39 -3.16
N GLN A 69 -18.65 15.66 -3.58
CA GLN A 69 -19.11 16.04 -4.92
C GLN A 69 -18.02 15.85 -5.99
N ASP A 70 -16.75 15.81 -5.63
CA ASP A 70 -15.64 15.60 -6.57
C ASP A 70 -15.43 14.10 -6.84
N THR A 71 -16.39 13.51 -7.52
CA THR A 71 -16.37 12.09 -7.85
C THR A 71 -15.27 11.72 -8.84
N ALA A 72 -14.83 12.68 -9.66
CA ALA A 72 -13.76 12.46 -10.63
C ALA A 72 -12.41 12.22 -9.93
N ALA A 73 -12.04 13.07 -8.97
CA ALA A 73 -10.82 12.89 -8.19
C ALA A 73 -10.87 11.61 -7.34
N ALA A 74 -12.02 11.31 -6.73
CA ALA A 74 -12.19 10.06 -5.97
C ALA A 74 -12.00 8.82 -6.84
N ARG A 75 -12.52 8.80 -8.07
CA ARG A 75 -12.30 7.72 -9.05
C ARG A 75 -10.86 7.62 -9.49
N ALA A 76 -10.18 8.74 -9.76
CA ALA A 76 -8.78 8.74 -10.13
C ALA A 76 -7.89 8.10 -9.04
N LEU A 77 -8.16 8.41 -7.77
CA LEU A 77 -7.45 7.79 -6.63
C LEU A 77 -7.75 6.30 -6.52
N GLU A 78 -8.99 5.89 -6.70
CA GLU A 78 -9.37 4.48 -6.73
C GLU A 78 -8.66 3.73 -7.87
N ASP A 79 -8.67 4.29 -9.08
CA ASP A 79 -8.01 3.68 -10.24
C ASP A 79 -6.48 3.63 -10.05
N THR A 80 -5.91 4.63 -9.37
CA THR A 80 -4.49 4.64 -9.00
C THR A 80 -4.18 3.51 -8.02
N ILE A 81 -4.97 3.32 -6.96
CA ILE A 81 -4.77 2.22 -6.00
C ILE A 81 -4.86 0.87 -6.71
N ARG A 82 -5.89 0.69 -7.55
CA ARG A 82 -6.05 -0.52 -8.36
C ARG A 82 -4.84 -0.77 -9.24
N GLY A 83 -4.41 0.27 -9.96
CA GLY A 83 -3.23 0.21 -10.84
C GLY A 83 -1.95 -0.12 -10.08
N VAL A 84 -1.70 0.49 -8.93
CA VAL A 84 -0.52 0.18 -8.09
C VAL A 84 -0.52 -1.28 -7.67
N CYS A 85 -1.65 -1.80 -7.19
CA CYS A 85 -1.74 -3.20 -6.77
C CYS A 85 -1.51 -4.17 -7.95
N ASP A 86 -2.25 -3.99 -9.04
CA ASP A 86 -2.30 -4.96 -10.14
C ASP A 86 -1.02 -4.88 -11.00
N LEU A 87 -0.55 -3.66 -11.35
CA LEU A 87 0.67 -3.47 -12.13
C LEU A 87 1.94 -3.85 -11.36
N THR A 88 1.95 -3.70 -10.03
CA THR A 88 3.10 -4.16 -9.23
C THR A 88 3.22 -5.67 -9.32
N ALA A 89 2.14 -6.42 -9.13
CA ALA A 89 2.15 -7.87 -9.26
C ALA A 89 2.56 -8.33 -10.67
N GLU A 90 2.01 -7.70 -11.72
CA GLU A 90 2.34 -7.97 -13.13
C GLU A 90 3.82 -7.73 -13.42
N LYS A 91 4.33 -6.53 -13.05
CA LYS A 91 5.72 -6.16 -13.32
C LYS A 91 6.73 -7.00 -12.53
N LEU A 92 6.43 -7.36 -11.29
CA LEU A 92 7.27 -8.27 -10.51
C LEU A 92 7.33 -9.64 -11.16
N THR A 93 6.20 -10.16 -11.64
CA THR A 93 6.17 -11.45 -12.37
C THR A 93 7.03 -11.39 -13.64
N ALA A 94 6.85 -10.36 -14.47
CA ALA A 94 7.62 -10.18 -15.69
C ALA A 94 9.13 -10.07 -15.42
N ARG A 95 9.53 -9.32 -14.39
CA ARG A 95 10.92 -9.20 -13.99
C ARG A 95 11.50 -10.47 -13.40
N TYR A 96 10.69 -11.22 -12.66
CA TYR A 96 11.08 -12.52 -12.16
C TYR A 96 11.41 -13.48 -13.32
N ASP A 97 10.54 -13.56 -14.32
CA ASP A 97 10.73 -14.43 -15.48
C ASP A 97 11.96 -14.02 -16.31
N GLU A 98 12.25 -12.73 -16.41
CA GLU A 98 13.40 -12.19 -17.13
C GLU A 98 14.73 -12.44 -16.40
N LEU A 99 14.78 -12.22 -15.09
CA LEU A 99 16.04 -12.09 -14.34
C LEU A 99 16.42 -13.33 -13.55
N VAL A 100 15.47 -14.15 -13.13
CA VAL A 100 15.76 -15.33 -12.31
C VAL A 100 16.21 -16.47 -13.20
N THR A 101 17.45 -16.88 -13.07
CA THR A 101 18.06 -17.93 -13.90
C THR A 101 18.35 -19.22 -13.13
N PHE A 102 18.44 -19.17 -11.81
CA PHE A 102 18.81 -20.33 -11.00
C PHE A 102 17.67 -21.36 -11.00
N PRO A 103 17.91 -22.63 -11.38
CA PRO A 103 16.88 -23.62 -11.62
C PRO A 103 15.95 -23.89 -10.43
N LEU A 104 16.47 -23.84 -9.21
CA LEU A 104 15.65 -24.05 -7.99
C LEU A 104 14.51 -23.04 -7.88
N TYR A 105 14.76 -21.79 -8.24
CA TYR A 105 13.77 -20.71 -8.19
C TYR A 105 12.85 -20.72 -9.42
N ARG A 106 13.14 -21.52 -10.44
CA ARG A 106 12.31 -21.74 -11.61
C ARG A 106 11.42 -22.99 -11.50
N ALA A 107 11.41 -23.64 -10.35
CA ALA A 107 10.49 -24.75 -10.10
C ALA A 107 9.04 -24.30 -10.29
N GLU A 108 8.20 -25.20 -10.79
CA GLU A 108 6.79 -24.96 -11.05
C GLU A 108 6.07 -24.40 -9.79
N GLY A 109 5.32 -23.33 -9.96
CA GLY A 109 4.58 -22.66 -8.88
C GLY A 109 5.41 -21.80 -7.94
N PHE A 110 6.76 -21.86 -7.96
CA PHE A 110 7.60 -21.11 -7.02
C PHE A 110 7.45 -19.59 -7.20
N CYS A 111 7.57 -19.09 -8.43
CA CYS A 111 7.42 -17.66 -8.75
C CYS A 111 6.09 -17.12 -8.19
N ARG A 112 5.00 -17.83 -8.50
CA ARG A 112 3.67 -17.42 -8.05
C ARG A 112 3.58 -17.39 -6.52
N ALA A 113 3.96 -18.45 -5.84
CA ALA A 113 3.90 -18.52 -4.38
C ALA A 113 4.76 -17.44 -3.71
N TYR A 114 5.95 -17.15 -4.27
CA TYR A 114 6.84 -16.12 -3.77
C TYR A 114 6.22 -14.72 -3.93
N LEU A 115 5.71 -14.39 -5.11
CA LEU A 115 5.15 -13.07 -5.38
C LEU A 115 3.78 -12.87 -4.72
N ASP A 116 2.96 -13.91 -4.59
CA ASP A 116 1.74 -13.87 -3.78
C ASP A 116 2.09 -13.53 -2.31
N GLY A 117 3.19 -14.07 -1.79
CA GLY A 117 3.72 -13.73 -0.46
C GLY A 117 4.15 -12.27 -0.35
N VAL A 118 4.86 -11.73 -1.35
CA VAL A 118 5.26 -10.31 -1.41
C VAL A 118 4.03 -9.41 -1.41
N MET A 119 3.01 -9.72 -2.20
CA MET A 119 1.78 -8.93 -2.26
C MET A 119 0.98 -9.03 -0.96
N ALA A 120 0.91 -10.21 -0.35
CA ALA A 120 0.28 -10.38 0.96
C ALA A 120 0.97 -9.52 2.04
N ASP A 121 2.30 -9.49 2.04
CA ASP A 121 3.06 -8.64 2.95
C ASP A 121 2.82 -7.15 2.65
N SER A 122 2.72 -6.76 1.38
CA SER A 122 2.41 -5.38 0.96
C SER A 122 1.07 -4.92 1.54
N TYR A 123 0.02 -5.72 1.42
CA TYR A 123 -1.28 -5.39 2.03
C TYR A 123 -1.20 -5.33 3.55
N GLY A 124 -0.48 -6.24 4.17
CA GLY A 124 -0.25 -6.22 5.61
C GLY A 124 0.46 -4.95 6.08
N TYR A 125 1.53 -4.53 5.40
CA TYR A 125 2.25 -3.29 5.71
C TYR A 125 1.41 -2.05 5.40
N ALA A 126 0.64 -2.02 4.30
CA ALA A 126 -0.31 -0.95 4.03
C ALA A 126 -1.30 -0.76 5.18
N GLY A 127 -1.85 -1.85 5.70
CA GLY A 127 -2.74 -1.81 6.85
C GLY A 127 -2.07 -1.29 8.13
N THR A 128 -0.82 -1.69 8.40
CA THR A 128 -0.08 -1.18 9.56
C THR A 128 0.27 0.29 9.41
N GLU A 129 0.64 0.74 8.20
CA GLU A 129 0.92 2.14 7.89
C GLU A 129 -0.31 3.02 8.10
N ILE A 130 -1.47 2.60 7.58
CA ILE A 130 -2.73 3.33 7.78
C ILE A 130 -3.02 3.49 9.28
N ILE A 131 -2.96 2.42 10.06
CA ILE A 131 -3.26 2.49 11.49
C ILE A 131 -2.23 3.36 12.22
N ARG A 132 -0.93 3.20 11.91
CA ARG A 132 0.15 3.98 12.53
C ARG A 132 -0.03 5.48 12.33
N ARG A 133 -0.39 5.90 11.11
CA ARG A 133 -0.55 7.31 10.75
C ARG A 133 -1.84 7.93 11.29
N VAL A 134 -2.88 7.13 11.54
CA VAL A 134 -4.14 7.62 12.11
C VAL A 134 -4.08 7.68 13.64
N VAL A 135 -3.59 6.62 14.29
CA VAL A 135 -3.63 6.48 15.75
C VAL A 135 -2.33 6.91 16.42
N GLY A 136 -1.19 6.78 15.72
CA GLY A 136 0.14 7.10 16.26
C GLY A 136 0.51 8.58 16.17
N ASP A 137 1.78 8.87 16.47
CA ASP A 137 2.30 10.23 16.57
C ASP A 137 2.66 10.85 15.21
N SER A 138 3.06 10.03 14.22
CA SER A 138 3.48 10.49 12.89
C SER A 138 2.29 10.61 11.93
N LYS A 139 1.41 11.56 12.18
CA LYS A 139 0.19 11.77 11.36
C LYS A 139 0.51 12.37 9.99
N VAL A 140 -0.37 12.10 9.02
CA VAL A 140 -0.29 12.67 7.66
C VAL A 140 -1.17 13.90 7.51
N MET A 141 -0.81 14.76 6.57
CA MET A 141 -1.51 16.03 6.35
C MET A 141 -2.97 15.80 5.90
N GLU A 142 -3.24 14.76 5.14
CA GLU A 142 -4.58 14.38 4.70
C GLU A 142 -5.56 14.14 5.88
N VAL A 143 -5.03 13.75 7.03
CA VAL A 143 -5.82 13.57 8.26
C VAL A 143 -5.81 14.82 9.11
N THR A 144 -4.64 15.43 9.32
CA THR A 144 -4.50 16.58 10.24
C THR A 144 -5.09 17.88 9.72
N SER A 145 -5.16 18.06 8.39
CA SER A 145 -5.81 19.24 7.79
C SER A 145 -7.33 19.28 7.99
N VAL A 146 -7.96 18.14 8.31
CA VAL A 146 -9.39 18.07 8.58
C VAL A 146 -9.64 18.43 10.04
N THR A 147 -9.96 19.70 10.29
CA THR A 147 -10.14 20.24 11.65
C THR A 147 -11.52 19.97 12.22
N ASP A 148 -12.55 19.82 11.36
CA ASP A 148 -13.92 19.51 11.76
C ASP A 148 -14.00 18.06 12.27
N PRO A 149 -14.35 17.84 13.55
CA PRO A 149 -14.43 16.50 14.11
C PRO A 149 -15.58 15.66 13.51
N ASP A 150 -16.65 16.29 13.01
CA ASP A 150 -17.79 15.58 12.42
C ASP A 150 -17.41 14.97 11.04
N ILE A 151 -16.38 15.50 10.40
CA ILE A 151 -15.78 14.96 9.16
C ILE A 151 -14.61 14.05 9.50
N ARG A 152 -13.69 14.49 10.37
CA ARG A 152 -12.46 13.78 10.67
C ARG A 152 -12.68 12.42 11.34
N ILE A 153 -13.55 12.34 12.35
CA ILE A 153 -13.76 11.10 13.11
C ILE A 153 -14.31 9.98 12.23
N PRO A 154 -15.35 10.18 11.39
CA PRO A 154 -15.80 9.15 10.46
C PRO A 154 -14.71 8.74 9.45
N MET A 155 -13.92 9.69 8.93
CA MET A 155 -12.81 9.43 8.02
C MET A 155 -11.72 8.56 8.69
N GLU A 156 -11.29 8.92 9.90
CA GLU A 156 -10.31 8.13 10.67
C GLU A 156 -10.82 6.71 10.95
N ARG A 157 -12.11 6.58 11.29
CA ARG A 157 -12.75 5.26 11.49
C ARG A 157 -12.77 4.42 10.21
N ALA A 158 -13.05 5.02 9.07
CA ALA A 158 -13.02 4.32 7.78
C ALA A 158 -11.61 3.84 7.45
N LEU A 159 -10.60 4.68 7.65
CA LEU A 159 -9.18 4.33 7.48
C LEU A 159 -8.76 3.18 8.40
N ILE A 160 -9.11 3.23 9.69
CA ILE A 160 -8.81 2.15 10.64
C ILE A 160 -9.47 0.83 10.22
N LYS A 161 -10.75 0.87 9.82
CA LYS A 161 -11.45 -0.33 9.31
C LYS A 161 -10.72 -0.91 8.09
N MET A 162 -10.29 -0.05 7.17
CA MET A 162 -9.52 -0.49 5.99
C MET A 162 -8.17 -1.09 6.39
N GLY A 163 -7.43 -0.46 7.30
CA GLY A 163 -6.19 -1.00 7.82
C GLY A 163 -6.35 -2.39 8.45
N ILE A 164 -7.41 -2.57 9.25
CA ILE A 164 -7.75 -3.87 9.84
C ILE A 164 -8.08 -4.90 8.76
N PHE A 165 -8.88 -4.52 7.75
CA PHE A 165 -9.22 -5.39 6.62
C PHE A 165 -7.96 -5.87 5.90
N LEU A 166 -7.06 -4.96 5.51
CA LEU A 166 -5.82 -5.28 4.81
C LEU A 166 -4.94 -6.25 5.60
N ILE A 167 -4.80 -6.04 6.92
CA ILE A 167 -4.01 -6.93 7.78
C ILE A 167 -4.63 -8.32 7.87
N ARG A 168 -5.96 -8.41 8.00
CA ARG A 168 -6.66 -9.68 8.21
C ARG A 168 -6.76 -10.51 6.96
N GLU A 169 -7.08 -9.85 5.84
CA GLU A 169 -7.36 -10.50 4.56
C GLU A 169 -6.14 -10.58 3.64
N ARG A 170 -4.95 -10.16 4.08
CA ARG A 170 -3.74 -10.09 3.27
C ARG A 170 -3.41 -11.40 2.51
N GLU A 171 -3.72 -12.55 3.12
CA GLU A 171 -3.43 -13.88 2.56
C GLU A 171 -4.60 -14.47 1.75
N SER A 172 -5.69 -13.72 1.52
CA SER A 172 -6.89 -14.19 0.81
C SER A 172 -6.82 -14.02 -0.72
N GLY A 173 -5.66 -13.65 -1.27
CA GLY A 173 -5.50 -13.42 -2.71
C GLY A 173 -6.09 -12.07 -3.15
N LEU A 174 -5.88 -11.03 -2.34
CA LEU A 174 -6.34 -9.68 -2.68
C LEU A 174 -5.71 -9.19 -3.99
N ASN A 175 -6.50 -8.43 -4.75
CA ASN A 175 -6.06 -7.65 -5.90
C ASN A 175 -6.61 -6.23 -5.81
N GLY A 176 -6.24 -5.34 -6.71
CA GLY A 176 -6.66 -3.96 -6.69
C GLY A 176 -8.18 -3.77 -6.67
N SER A 177 -8.92 -4.60 -7.41
CA SER A 177 -10.40 -4.56 -7.41
C SER A 177 -11.01 -5.01 -6.09
N ALA A 178 -10.46 -6.02 -5.43
CA ALA A 178 -10.94 -6.48 -4.13
C ALA A 178 -10.70 -5.43 -3.03
N VAL A 179 -9.51 -4.83 -3.04
CA VAL A 179 -9.07 -3.81 -2.09
C VAL A 179 -9.92 -2.53 -2.22
N THR A 180 -10.13 -2.03 -3.43
CA THR A 180 -10.93 -0.82 -3.65
C THR A 180 -12.41 -1.04 -3.37
N ARG A 181 -12.95 -2.21 -3.70
CA ARG A 181 -14.34 -2.60 -3.35
C ARG A 181 -14.56 -2.66 -1.85
N ALA A 182 -13.60 -3.21 -1.10
CA ALA A 182 -13.68 -3.26 0.35
C ALA A 182 -13.77 -1.86 0.96
N PHE A 183 -12.96 -0.90 0.49
CA PHE A 183 -13.01 0.46 0.99
C PHE A 183 -14.32 1.18 0.63
N ARG A 184 -14.83 0.99 -0.59
CA ARG A 184 -16.16 1.50 -0.95
C ARG A 184 -17.25 0.96 -0.01
N GLY A 185 -17.21 -0.32 0.34
CA GLY A 185 -18.15 -0.91 1.31
C GLY A 185 -17.98 -0.36 2.73
N ILE A 186 -16.81 0.15 3.09
CA ILE A 186 -16.56 0.80 4.38
C ILE A 186 -17.12 2.24 4.39
N LEU A 187 -17.08 2.92 3.23
CA LEU A 187 -17.56 4.29 3.07
C LEU A 187 -19.10 4.39 2.96
N ALA A 188 -19.77 3.32 2.52
CA ALA A 188 -21.24 3.23 2.41
C ALA A 188 -21.88 3.07 3.79
#